data_661285a181fe8382226b78078f53694a
#
_entry.id   661285a181fe8382226b78078f53694a
#
_cell.length_a   1.000
_cell.length_b   1.000
_cell.length_c   1.000
_cell.angle_alpha   90.00
_cell.angle_beta   90.00
_cell.angle_gamma   90.00
#
_symmetry.space_group_name_H-M   'P 1'
#
loop_
_entity.id
_entity.type
_entity.pdbx_description
1 polymer ?
#
loop_
_entity_poly.entity_id
_entity_poly.type
_entity_poly.pdbx_seq_one_letter_code
_entity_poly.pdbx_strand_id
1 'polypeptide(L)'
;MSAANQALTSELTEIKVKLSSANARLDDMKRSHSFEIDDLRRKTRNDIEDAKDDHRKELERVQREARDELDRVKKDAQEEADRSAKVRREELVEKERELRVELEEERSRRLREVQELTTQFSMSKLTADNDVSQKEREMQSLRSELNEVKANLESSNALNTSLKDKLTEASANALTLETSMRAMKAKIDFLESDNQAQSQAFQDLNQQMLDAQAAAAEAKEKLRQEETLRRKLHNQVQELKGNIRVFCRVRPTLGDEETRRAELAFPDADTDCKEVVVQGPDQKSAMGTVTKANNNFSFDRVFGPTSQNAEIFDEISQLVQSALDGYNVCIFCYGQTGSGKTYTMSNHDGMIPSAVTQIYETAKSLEDKGWAYSMEGSFVEVYNETVNDLLGKAEDWNNKKHEIRQDPVKLKTIITDVTVVDLDSPTRVNSLLDQANLNRRVAATQANSRSSRSHSVFILRLIGHNSMTGERSEGTLNLVDLAGSERLAHSQVSGDRLKETQNINKSLSCLGDVISALGSGKDAKHIPYRNSKVSLVVRVA
;
A
#
# COMPACT_ATOMS: atom_id res chain seq x y z
N MET A 1 60.46 -76.46 67.60
CA MET A 1 60.01 -75.80 66.30
C MET A 1 58.80 -76.47 65.64
N SER A 2 58.50 -77.74 65.99
CA SER A 2 57.35 -78.44 65.33
C SER A 2 55.94 -77.97 65.80
N ALA A 3 55.79 -77.69 67.11
CA ALA A 3 54.51 -77.31 67.68
C ALA A 3 54.04 -75.88 67.25
N ALA A 4 54.97 -74.93 67.07
CA ALA A 4 54.70 -73.58 66.66
C ALA A 4 54.26 -73.50 65.16
N ASN A 5 54.86 -74.37 64.34
CA ASN A 5 54.44 -74.42 62.91
C ASN A 5 53.07 -75.08 62.71
N GLN A 6 52.72 -76.07 63.61
CA GLN A 6 51.34 -76.62 63.55
C GLN A 6 50.29 -75.66 64.03
N ALA A 7 50.58 -74.83 65.07
CA ALA A 7 49.65 -73.78 65.52
C ALA A 7 49.45 -72.70 64.43
N LEU A 8 50.53 -72.26 63.83
CA LEU A 8 50.44 -71.28 62.72
C LEU A 8 49.75 -71.85 61.52
N THR A 9 49.89 -73.10 61.19
CA THR A 9 49.21 -73.78 60.08
C THR A 9 47.69 -73.90 60.36
N SER A 10 47.38 -74.21 61.66
CA SER A 10 45.96 -74.22 62.07
C SER A 10 45.31 -72.85 62.03
N GLU A 11 46.01 -71.82 62.52
CA GLU A 11 45.52 -70.45 62.44
C GLU A 11 45.38 -70.00 60.99
N LEU A 12 46.32 -70.35 60.13
CA LEU A 12 46.27 -69.99 58.71
C LEU A 12 45.11 -70.66 57.97
N THR A 13 44.80 -71.91 58.36
CA THR A 13 43.63 -72.62 57.84
C THR A 13 42.33 -72.00 58.36
N GLU A 14 42.29 -71.62 59.65
CA GLU A 14 41.10 -70.95 60.21
C GLU A 14 40.84 -69.57 59.56
N ILE A 15 41.92 -68.82 59.34
CA ILE A 15 41.83 -67.52 58.64
C ILE A 15 41.40 -67.71 57.18
N LYS A 16 41.92 -68.75 56.51
CA LYS A 16 41.48 -69.08 55.14
C LYS A 16 40.00 -69.44 55.07
N VAL A 17 39.50 -70.21 56.03
CA VAL A 17 38.10 -70.58 56.12
C VAL A 17 37.25 -69.33 56.43
N LYS A 18 37.68 -68.47 57.33
CA LYS A 18 37.03 -67.23 57.64
C LYS A 18 37.01 -66.27 56.42
N LEU A 19 38.15 -66.21 55.70
CA LEU A 19 38.26 -65.42 54.48
C LEU A 19 37.33 -65.94 53.37
N SER A 20 37.27 -67.27 53.21
CA SER A 20 36.39 -67.93 52.25
C SER A 20 34.92 -67.67 52.56
N SER A 21 34.56 -67.79 53.88
CA SER A 21 33.16 -67.47 54.28
C SER A 21 32.81 -65.97 54.14
N ALA A 22 33.78 -65.09 54.38
CA ALA A 22 33.60 -63.66 54.20
C ALA A 22 33.43 -63.30 52.70
N ASN A 23 34.26 -63.94 51.86
CA ASN A 23 34.11 -63.74 50.39
C ASN A 23 32.79 -64.29 49.88
N ALA A 24 32.36 -65.48 50.38
CA ALA A 24 31.05 -66.00 50.01
C ALA A 24 29.88 -65.03 50.41
N ARG A 25 29.96 -64.46 51.64
CA ARG A 25 29.00 -63.45 52.09
C ARG A 25 29.07 -62.17 51.26
N LEU A 26 30.28 -61.78 50.84
CA LEU A 26 30.47 -60.62 49.98
C LEU A 26 29.85 -60.85 48.58
N ASP A 27 30.02 -62.05 48.04
CA ASP A 27 29.46 -62.42 46.76
C ASP A 27 27.92 -62.55 46.81
N ASP A 28 27.40 -63.11 47.92
CA ASP A 28 25.93 -63.12 48.13
C ASP A 28 25.37 -61.69 48.31
N MET A 29 26.08 -60.86 49.05
CA MET A 29 25.70 -59.47 49.21
C MET A 29 25.78 -58.72 47.88
N LYS A 30 26.79 -58.94 47.06
CA LYS A 30 26.89 -58.39 45.72
C LYS A 30 25.76 -58.84 44.82
N ARG A 31 25.39 -60.13 44.88
CA ARG A 31 24.26 -60.66 44.13
C ARG A 31 22.93 -60.01 44.59
N SER A 32 22.75 -59.94 45.93
CA SER A 32 21.56 -59.27 46.50
C SER A 32 21.48 -57.82 46.08
N HIS A 33 22.59 -57.09 46.22
CA HIS A 33 22.62 -55.68 45.75
C HIS A 33 22.44 -55.53 44.23
N SER A 34 22.97 -56.46 43.43
CA SER A 34 22.76 -56.48 42.00
C SER A 34 21.27 -56.66 41.66
N PHE A 35 20.61 -57.60 42.37
CA PHE A 35 19.20 -57.85 42.22
C PHE A 35 18.36 -56.62 42.65
N GLU A 36 18.70 -55.98 43.75
CA GLU A 36 18.06 -54.79 44.25
C GLU A 36 18.26 -53.63 43.28
N ILE A 37 19.43 -53.47 42.73
CA ILE A 37 19.72 -52.42 41.72
C ILE A 37 18.93 -52.65 40.42
N ASP A 38 18.86 -53.90 39.99
CA ASP A 38 18.11 -54.23 38.77
C ASP A 38 16.61 -54.11 38.98
N ASP A 39 16.11 -54.45 40.17
CA ASP A 39 14.70 -54.24 40.52
C ASP A 39 14.36 -52.75 40.63
N LEU A 40 15.23 -51.98 41.28
CA LEU A 40 15.11 -50.52 41.34
C LEU A 40 15.20 -49.90 39.94
N ARG A 41 16.10 -50.37 39.08
CA ARG A 41 16.20 -49.89 37.71
C ARG A 41 14.98 -50.22 36.89
N ARG A 42 14.40 -51.43 37.11
CA ARG A 42 13.16 -51.82 36.43
C ARG A 42 11.97 -50.99 36.93
N LYS A 43 11.90 -50.77 38.24
CA LYS A 43 10.85 -49.94 38.83
C LYS A 43 10.96 -48.49 38.37
N THR A 44 12.18 -47.94 38.44
CA THR A 44 12.43 -46.56 37.97
C THR A 44 12.15 -46.41 36.48
N ARG A 45 12.43 -47.45 35.67
CA ARG A 45 12.12 -47.43 34.24
C ARG A 45 10.60 -47.40 34.00
N ASN A 46 9.87 -48.24 34.72
CA ASN A 46 8.41 -48.27 34.64
C ASN A 46 7.81 -46.94 35.14
N ASP A 47 8.30 -46.44 36.28
CA ASP A 47 7.82 -45.15 36.81
C ASP A 47 8.10 -43.99 35.85
N ILE A 48 9.26 -44.04 35.13
CA ILE A 48 9.58 -43.05 34.08
C ILE A 48 8.68 -43.23 32.84
N GLU A 49 8.37 -44.48 32.50
CA GLU A 49 7.51 -44.76 31.34
C GLU A 49 6.07 -44.35 31.64
N ASP A 50 5.58 -44.68 32.83
CA ASP A 50 4.26 -44.25 33.31
C ASP A 50 4.18 -42.71 33.40
N ALA A 51 5.22 -42.08 33.98
CA ALA A 51 5.28 -40.63 34.04
C ALA A 51 5.36 -39.95 32.66
N LYS A 52 6.00 -40.60 31.69
CA LYS A 52 6.02 -40.11 30.30
C LYS A 52 4.67 -40.24 29.64
N ASP A 53 3.99 -41.37 29.87
CA ASP A 53 2.66 -41.58 29.29
C ASP A 53 1.60 -40.66 29.92
N ASP A 54 1.70 -40.44 31.23
CA ASP A 54 0.84 -39.48 31.90
C ASP A 54 1.13 -38.05 31.46
N HIS A 55 2.41 -37.71 31.30
CA HIS A 55 2.80 -36.42 30.80
C HIS A 55 2.39 -36.23 29.33
N ARG A 56 2.46 -37.29 28.52
CA ARG A 56 1.97 -37.27 27.13
C ARG A 56 0.47 -37.06 27.08
N LYS A 57 -0.28 -37.78 27.92
CA LYS A 57 -1.75 -37.63 28.01
C LYS A 57 -2.15 -36.22 28.47
N GLU A 58 -1.39 -35.71 29.47
CA GLU A 58 -1.63 -34.36 29.97
C GLU A 58 -1.29 -33.30 28.92
N LEU A 59 -0.18 -33.52 28.18
CA LEU A 59 0.19 -32.64 27.08
C LEU A 59 -0.84 -32.65 25.95
N GLU A 60 -1.36 -33.84 25.61
CA GLU A 60 -2.43 -33.97 24.62
C GLU A 60 -3.73 -33.32 25.09
N ARG A 61 -4.02 -33.42 26.42
CA ARG A 61 -5.17 -32.75 27.00
C ARG A 61 -5.02 -31.23 26.92
N VAL A 62 -3.90 -30.70 27.40
CA VAL A 62 -3.60 -29.27 27.35
C VAL A 62 -3.57 -28.75 25.92
N GLN A 63 -3.03 -29.54 24.98
CA GLN A 63 -3.04 -29.15 23.57
C GLN A 63 -4.45 -29.14 22.96
N ARG A 64 -5.34 -30.04 23.41
CA ARG A 64 -6.76 -30.01 22.97
C ARG A 64 -7.47 -28.81 23.58
N GLU A 65 -7.32 -28.63 24.88
CA GLU A 65 -7.91 -27.48 25.58
C GLU A 65 -7.42 -26.15 24.96
N ALA A 66 -6.10 -26.04 24.69
CA ALA A 66 -5.54 -24.86 24.05
C ALA A 66 -6.03 -24.66 22.60
N ARG A 67 -6.29 -25.78 21.85
CA ARG A 67 -6.89 -25.67 20.50
C ARG A 67 -8.33 -25.23 20.58
N ASP A 68 -9.09 -25.87 21.47
CA ASP A 68 -10.50 -25.53 21.65
C ASP A 68 -10.68 -24.08 22.13
N GLU A 69 -9.75 -23.63 22.98
CA GLU A 69 -9.74 -22.25 23.46
C GLU A 69 -9.27 -21.29 22.36
N LEU A 70 -8.26 -21.67 21.56
CA LEU A 70 -7.83 -20.91 20.41
C LEU A 70 -8.92 -20.79 19.34
N ASP A 71 -9.65 -21.89 19.11
CA ASP A 71 -10.75 -21.89 18.15
C ASP A 71 -11.97 -21.10 18.66
N ARG A 72 -12.20 -21.12 20.00
CA ARG A 72 -13.19 -20.23 20.61
C ARG A 72 -12.77 -18.76 20.46
N VAL A 73 -11.55 -18.43 20.85
CA VAL A 73 -11.03 -17.06 20.74
C VAL A 73 -11.02 -16.57 19.29
N LYS A 74 -10.66 -17.45 18.34
CA LYS A 74 -10.76 -17.10 16.91
C LYS A 74 -12.19 -16.87 16.46
N LYS A 75 -13.11 -17.74 16.91
CA LYS A 75 -14.52 -17.59 16.57
C LYS A 75 -15.12 -16.34 17.19
N ASP A 76 -14.82 -16.11 18.47
CA ASP A 76 -15.28 -14.91 19.17
C ASP A 76 -14.68 -13.64 18.55
N ALA A 77 -13.36 -13.67 18.21
CA ALA A 77 -12.71 -12.57 17.51
C ALA A 77 -13.28 -12.34 16.11
N GLN A 78 -13.64 -13.44 15.41
CA GLN A 78 -14.27 -13.34 14.09
C GLN A 78 -15.68 -12.77 14.22
N GLU A 79 -16.45 -13.24 15.21
CA GLU A 79 -17.79 -12.72 15.46
C GLU A 79 -17.75 -11.25 15.92
N GLU A 80 -16.74 -10.88 16.71
CA GLU A 80 -16.54 -9.50 17.15
C GLU A 80 -16.05 -8.61 16.02
N ALA A 81 -15.15 -9.14 15.15
CA ALA A 81 -14.74 -8.45 13.94
C ALA A 81 -15.91 -8.23 12.98
N ASP A 82 -16.74 -9.27 12.79
CA ASP A 82 -17.92 -9.19 11.94
C ASP A 82 -18.99 -8.24 12.53
N ARG A 83 -19.16 -8.26 13.87
CA ARG A 83 -20.03 -7.29 14.55
C ARG A 83 -19.49 -5.87 14.43
N SER A 84 -18.19 -5.69 14.68
CA SER A 84 -17.56 -4.37 14.55
C SER A 84 -17.53 -3.87 13.12
N ALA A 85 -17.35 -4.77 12.15
CA ALA A 85 -17.44 -4.44 10.72
C ALA A 85 -18.87 -4.08 10.31
N LYS A 86 -19.86 -4.77 10.91
CA LYS A 86 -21.27 -4.47 10.68
C LYS A 86 -21.65 -3.13 11.30
N VAL A 87 -21.24 -2.91 12.57
CA VAL A 87 -21.47 -1.64 13.25
C VAL A 87 -20.80 -0.49 12.52
N ARG A 88 -19.52 -0.66 12.10
CA ARG A 88 -18.85 0.37 11.30
C ARG A 88 -19.53 0.63 9.96
N ARG A 89 -20.09 -0.43 9.33
CA ARG A 89 -20.85 -0.26 8.09
C ARG A 89 -22.15 0.49 8.33
N GLU A 90 -22.83 0.14 9.41
CA GLU A 90 -24.06 0.81 9.82
C GLU A 90 -23.77 2.27 10.21
N GLU A 91 -22.70 2.51 10.99
CA GLU A 91 -22.24 3.86 11.34
C GLU A 91 -21.79 4.67 10.14
N LEU A 92 -21.11 4.04 9.16
CA LEU A 92 -20.71 4.70 7.92
C LEU A 92 -21.92 5.05 7.05
N VAL A 93 -22.89 4.14 6.96
CA VAL A 93 -24.13 4.38 6.22
C VAL A 93 -24.98 5.44 6.92
N GLU A 94 -25.02 5.41 8.26
CA GLU A 94 -25.69 6.43 9.06
C GLU A 94 -24.99 7.78 8.88
N LYS A 95 -23.66 7.79 9.00
CA LYS A 95 -22.86 9.01 8.79
C LYS A 95 -22.92 9.54 7.38
N GLU A 96 -23.00 8.63 6.39
CA GLU A 96 -23.23 9.03 4.99
C GLU A 96 -24.63 9.58 4.80
N ARG A 97 -25.63 9.03 5.50
CA ARG A 97 -26.99 9.59 5.52
C ARG A 97 -27.03 10.93 6.21
N GLU A 98 -26.41 11.04 7.40
CA GLU A 98 -26.31 12.30 8.12
C GLU A 98 -25.63 13.37 7.27
N LEU A 99 -24.47 13.05 6.69
CA LEU A 99 -23.74 13.95 5.80
C LEU A 99 -24.52 14.31 4.52
N ARG A 100 -25.32 13.36 3.98
CA ARG A 100 -26.21 13.67 2.86
C ARG A 100 -27.34 14.59 3.27
N VAL A 101 -27.91 14.33 4.45
CA VAL A 101 -28.96 15.20 4.98
C VAL A 101 -28.38 16.58 5.31
N GLU A 102 -27.22 16.65 5.97
CA GLU A 102 -26.53 17.91 6.21
C GLU A 102 -26.16 18.64 4.92
N LEU A 103 -25.68 17.90 3.91
CA LEU A 103 -25.36 18.47 2.61
C LEU A 103 -26.61 18.99 1.90
N GLU A 104 -27.73 18.27 2.02
CA GLU A 104 -29.01 18.67 1.44
C GLU A 104 -29.64 19.83 2.21
N GLU A 105 -29.48 19.81 3.54
CA GLU A 105 -29.88 20.93 4.39
C GLU A 105 -29.03 22.16 4.10
N GLU A 106 -27.70 21.98 3.99
CA GLU A 106 -26.79 23.08 3.66
C GLU A 106 -27.03 23.61 2.24
N ARG A 107 -27.29 22.70 1.28
CA ARG A 107 -27.74 23.12 -0.07
C ARG A 107 -29.06 23.85 -0.02
N SER A 108 -30.01 23.35 0.76
CA SER A 108 -31.31 23.98 0.94
C SER A 108 -31.22 25.32 1.68
N ARG A 109 -30.24 25.40 2.63
CA ARG A 109 -29.94 26.65 3.34
C ARG A 109 -29.28 27.66 2.40
N ARG A 110 -28.27 27.21 1.62
CA ARG A 110 -27.65 28.07 0.60
C ARG A 110 -28.61 28.47 -0.51
N LEU A 111 -29.52 27.56 -0.92
CA LEU A 111 -30.52 27.89 -1.91
C LEU A 111 -31.52 28.95 -1.36
N ARG A 112 -31.87 28.80 -0.07
CA ARG A 112 -32.69 29.81 0.63
C ARG A 112 -31.95 31.13 0.80
N GLU A 113 -30.67 31.09 1.21
CA GLU A 113 -29.84 32.29 1.27
C GLU A 113 -29.67 32.97 -0.07
N VAL A 114 -29.47 32.21 -1.15
CA VAL A 114 -29.39 32.73 -2.50
C VAL A 114 -30.76 33.30 -2.92
N GLN A 115 -31.84 32.62 -2.55
CA GLN A 115 -33.18 33.14 -2.81
C GLN A 115 -33.49 34.38 -1.97
N GLU A 116 -33.10 34.38 -0.69
CA GLU A 116 -33.23 35.54 0.20
C GLU A 116 -32.37 36.70 -0.31
N LEU A 117 -31.10 36.43 -0.68
CA LEU A 117 -30.23 37.45 -1.28
C LEU A 117 -30.76 37.95 -2.63
N THR A 118 -31.32 37.05 -3.45
CA THR A 118 -31.93 37.44 -4.73
C THR A 118 -33.22 38.24 -4.51
N THR A 119 -34.01 37.85 -3.47
CA THR A 119 -35.20 38.62 -3.10
C THR A 119 -34.83 39.94 -2.46
N GLN A 120 -33.79 39.94 -1.57
CA GLN A 120 -33.27 41.19 -1.01
C GLN A 120 -32.67 42.09 -2.08
N PHE A 121 -31.93 41.53 -3.03
CA PHE A 121 -31.40 42.30 -4.17
C PHE A 121 -32.50 42.82 -5.08
N SER A 122 -33.53 42.01 -5.36
CA SER A 122 -34.70 42.46 -6.16
C SER A 122 -35.54 43.45 -5.40
N MET A 123 -35.72 43.26 -4.07
CA MET A 123 -36.37 44.25 -3.22
C MET A 123 -35.55 45.53 -3.09
N SER A 124 -34.23 45.39 -2.92
CA SER A 124 -33.33 46.56 -2.88
C SER A 124 -33.31 47.30 -4.24
N LYS A 125 -33.38 46.57 -5.35
CA LYS A 125 -33.52 47.15 -6.69
C LYS A 125 -34.89 47.82 -6.85
N LEU A 126 -35.95 47.14 -6.38
CA LEU A 126 -37.30 47.69 -6.41
C LEU A 126 -37.44 48.93 -5.52
N THR A 127 -36.77 48.93 -4.34
CA THR A 127 -36.72 50.11 -3.48
C THR A 127 -35.90 51.23 -4.11
N ALA A 128 -34.75 50.89 -4.73
CA ALA A 128 -33.94 51.87 -5.45
C ALA A 128 -34.68 52.43 -6.67
N ASP A 129 -35.39 51.59 -7.44
CA ASP A 129 -36.23 52.03 -8.56
C ASP A 129 -37.43 52.85 -8.05
N ASN A 130 -37.99 52.49 -6.88
CA ASN A 130 -39.03 53.29 -6.22
C ASN A 130 -38.48 54.63 -5.71
N ASP A 131 -37.29 54.61 -5.12
CA ASP A 131 -36.61 55.81 -4.63
C ASP A 131 -36.28 56.75 -5.81
N VAL A 132 -35.79 56.19 -6.95
CA VAL A 132 -35.55 56.94 -8.17
C VAL A 132 -36.88 57.52 -8.68
N SER A 133 -37.94 56.68 -8.74
CA SER A 133 -39.28 57.12 -9.16
C SER A 133 -39.88 58.12 -8.17
N GLN A 134 -39.56 57.99 -6.88
CA GLN A 134 -39.96 58.98 -5.88
C GLN A 134 -39.15 60.26 -6.04
N LYS A 135 -37.86 60.18 -6.27
CA LYS A 135 -36.99 61.33 -6.53
C LYS A 135 -37.38 62.04 -7.84
N GLU A 136 -37.78 61.29 -8.88
CA GLU A 136 -38.29 61.85 -10.10
C GLU A 136 -39.64 62.59 -9.88
N ARG A 137 -40.54 62.01 -9.05
CA ARG A 137 -41.79 62.69 -8.66
C ARG A 137 -41.51 63.90 -7.78
N GLU A 138 -40.55 63.81 -6.83
CA GLU A 138 -40.09 64.95 -6.03
C GLU A 138 -39.46 66.02 -6.93
N MET A 139 -38.65 65.61 -7.94
CA MET A 139 -38.10 66.50 -8.95
C MET A 139 -39.21 67.14 -9.81
N GLN A 140 -40.27 66.37 -10.16
CA GLN A 140 -41.39 66.85 -10.93
C GLN A 140 -42.28 67.75 -10.08
N SER A 141 -42.46 67.39 -8.77
CA SER A 141 -43.09 68.27 -7.78
C SER A 141 -42.35 69.60 -7.60
N LEU A 142 -40.98 69.43 -7.38
CA LEU A 142 -40.12 70.62 -7.29
C LEU A 142 -40.10 71.48 -8.55
N ARG A 143 -40.23 70.88 -9.77
CA ARG A 143 -40.35 71.60 -11.01
C ARG A 143 -41.71 72.29 -11.09
N SER A 144 -42.79 71.66 -10.63
CA SER A 144 -44.09 72.25 -10.52
C SER A 144 -44.10 73.38 -9.49
N GLU A 145 -43.51 73.18 -8.33
CA GLU A 145 -43.31 74.22 -7.31
C GLU A 145 -42.42 75.35 -7.83
N LEU A 146 -41.35 75.01 -8.59
CA LEU A 146 -40.50 76.04 -9.20
C LEU A 146 -41.19 76.84 -10.24
N ASN A 147 -42.16 76.25 -11.00
CA ASN A 147 -43.02 76.98 -11.94
C ASN A 147 -44.09 77.81 -11.20
N GLU A 148 -44.61 77.26 -10.08
CA GLU A 148 -45.51 77.97 -9.18
C GLU A 148 -44.82 79.15 -8.50
N VAL A 149 -43.58 78.89 -7.99
CA VAL A 149 -42.71 79.93 -7.43
C VAL A 149 -42.31 80.95 -8.49
N LYS A 150 -42.09 80.57 -9.74
CA LYS A 150 -41.88 81.54 -10.86
C LYS A 150 -43.11 82.39 -11.15
N ALA A 151 -44.29 81.76 -11.18
CA ALA A 151 -45.51 82.47 -11.30
C ALA A 151 -45.81 83.43 -10.12
N ASN A 152 -45.44 82.94 -8.89
CA ASN A 152 -45.49 83.76 -7.69
C ASN A 152 -44.44 84.88 -7.67
N LEU A 153 -43.23 84.61 -8.27
CA LEU A 153 -42.21 85.64 -8.46
C LEU A 153 -42.60 86.72 -9.42
N GLU A 154 -43.32 86.34 -10.50
CA GLU A 154 -43.91 87.33 -11.46
C GLU A 154 -45.01 88.15 -10.81
N SER A 155 -45.83 87.51 -9.92
CA SER A 155 -46.77 88.24 -9.09
C SER A 155 -46.14 89.07 -7.99
N SER A 156 -44.98 88.62 -7.48
CA SER A 156 -44.22 89.31 -6.46
C SER A 156 -43.45 90.51 -7.00
N ASN A 157 -43.11 90.53 -8.29
CA ASN A 157 -42.53 91.73 -8.96
C ASN A 157 -43.55 92.86 -9.07
N ALA A 158 -44.84 92.58 -9.03
CA ALA A 158 -45.89 93.56 -8.91
C ALA A 158 -46.08 94.11 -7.48
N LEU A 159 -45.55 93.37 -6.52
CA LEU A 159 -45.55 93.71 -5.08
C LEU A 159 -44.26 94.42 -4.61
N ASN A 160 -43.32 94.65 -5.52
CA ASN A 160 -41.97 95.19 -5.18
C ASN A 160 -41.94 96.65 -4.83
N THR A 161 -43.04 97.37 -4.82
CA THR A 161 -43.17 98.72 -4.26
C THR A 161 -43.47 98.71 -2.75
N SER A 162 -43.82 97.55 -2.20
CA SER A 162 -44.12 97.36 -0.78
C SER A 162 -42.89 96.67 0.00
N LEU A 163 -41.83 96.36 -0.72
CA LEU A 163 -40.77 95.51 -0.23
C LEU A 163 -39.53 96.24 0.25
N LYS A 164 -39.49 97.57 0.29
CA LYS A 164 -38.35 98.25 0.95
C LYS A 164 -38.27 97.98 2.43
N ASP A 165 -39.41 97.61 3.05
CA ASP A 165 -39.44 97.28 4.47
C ASP A 165 -39.02 95.80 4.78
N LYS A 166 -39.00 94.98 3.74
CA LYS A 166 -38.57 93.56 3.88
C LYS A 166 -37.07 93.32 3.56
N LEU A 167 -36.35 94.36 3.16
CA LEU A 167 -34.91 94.18 2.86
C LEU A 167 -34.06 93.89 4.09
N THR A 168 -34.53 94.33 5.23
CA THR A 168 -33.87 93.98 6.53
C THR A 168 -34.12 92.53 6.96
N GLU A 169 -35.25 91.98 6.59
CA GLU A 169 -35.55 90.55 6.85
C GLU A 169 -34.82 89.59 5.89
N ALA A 170 -34.58 90.07 4.67
CA ALA A 170 -33.82 89.34 3.67
C ALA A 170 -32.31 89.24 4.04
N SER A 171 -31.75 90.26 4.70
CA SER A 171 -30.34 90.19 5.12
C SER A 171 -30.11 89.20 6.26
N ALA A 172 -31.10 89.00 7.17
CA ALA A 172 -31.08 88.00 8.19
C ALA A 172 -31.19 86.57 7.60
N ASN A 173 -32.09 86.47 6.58
CA ASN A 173 -32.26 85.17 5.86
C ASN A 173 -31.03 84.81 4.98
N ALA A 174 -30.35 85.82 4.45
CA ALA A 174 -29.10 85.60 3.72
C ALA A 174 -28.01 85.05 4.60
N LEU A 175 -27.93 85.54 5.86
CA LEU A 175 -26.92 85.02 6.83
C LEU A 175 -27.23 83.58 7.27
N THR A 176 -28.56 83.26 7.41
CA THR A 176 -28.96 81.87 7.69
C THR A 176 -28.77 80.92 6.48
N LEU A 177 -28.99 81.46 5.27
CA LEU A 177 -28.71 80.68 4.07
C LEU A 177 -27.20 80.47 3.85
N GLU A 178 -26.38 81.47 4.16
CA GLU A 178 -24.95 81.35 4.09
C GLU A 178 -24.36 80.36 5.12
N THR A 179 -24.93 80.35 6.32
CA THR A 179 -24.58 79.35 7.33
C THR A 179 -25.05 77.92 6.94
N SER A 180 -26.23 77.82 6.34
CA SER A 180 -26.74 76.52 5.85
C SER A 180 -25.96 76.01 4.61
N MET A 181 -25.55 76.96 3.72
CA MET A 181 -24.66 76.61 2.60
C MET A 181 -23.27 76.17 3.08
N ARG A 182 -22.74 76.84 4.11
CA ARG A 182 -21.44 76.39 4.70
C ARG A 182 -21.57 75.02 5.35
N ALA A 183 -22.71 74.78 6.06
CA ALA A 183 -22.98 73.45 6.63
C ALA A 183 -23.18 72.37 5.56
N MET A 184 -23.90 72.70 4.47
CA MET A 184 -24.04 71.74 3.34
C MET A 184 -22.72 71.50 2.62
N LYS A 185 -21.92 72.58 2.41
CA LYS A 185 -20.58 72.43 1.80
C LYS A 185 -19.68 71.55 2.67
N ALA A 186 -19.66 71.80 3.97
CA ALA A 186 -18.92 70.94 4.91
C ALA A 186 -19.40 69.48 4.87
N LYS A 187 -20.70 69.26 4.68
CA LYS A 187 -21.29 67.92 4.53
C LYS A 187 -20.96 67.28 3.20
N ILE A 188 -20.90 68.06 2.12
CA ILE A 188 -20.43 67.58 0.80
C ILE A 188 -18.95 67.24 0.89
N ASP A 189 -18.10 68.10 1.45
CA ASP A 189 -16.67 67.87 1.61
C ASP A 189 -16.42 66.60 2.48
N PHE A 190 -17.25 66.38 3.52
CA PHE A 190 -17.20 65.17 4.34
C PHE A 190 -17.61 63.95 3.55
N LEU A 191 -18.74 64.02 2.77
CA LEU A 191 -19.19 62.88 1.96
C LEU A 191 -18.26 62.58 0.79
N GLU A 192 -17.66 63.60 0.18
CA GLU A 192 -16.62 63.44 -0.83
C GLU A 192 -15.34 62.81 -0.25
N SER A 193 -14.93 63.23 0.95
CA SER A 193 -13.82 62.60 1.67
C SER A 193 -14.11 61.14 2.05
N ASP A 194 -15.34 60.88 2.53
CA ASP A 194 -15.77 59.51 2.87
C ASP A 194 -15.84 58.63 1.61
N ASN A 195 -16.39 59.17 0.51
CA ASN A 195 -16.45 58.47 -0.78
C ASN A 195 -15.06 58.22 -1.35
N GLN A 196 -14.13 59.19 -1.21
CA GLN A 196 -12.73 58.97 -1.58
C GLN A 196 -12.09 57.90 -0.71
N ALA A 197 -12.32 57.91 0.62
CA ALA A 197 -11.82 56.88 1.53
C ALA A 197 -12.40 55.50 1.19
N GLN A 198 -13.69 55.41 0.89
CA GLN A 198 -14.32 54.14 0.47
C GLN A 198 -13.78 53.69 -0.90
N SER A 199 -13.61 54.60 -1.86
CA SER A 199 -13.01 54.26 -3.16
C SER A 199 -11.56 53.78 -3.01
N GLN A 200 -10.79 54.42 -2.13
CA GLN A 200 -9.44 53.96 -1.82
C GLN A 200 -9.42 52.58 -1.17
N ALA A 201 -10.29 52.40 -0.16
CA ALA A 201 -10.41 51.10 0.51
C ALA A 201 -10.84 49.96 -0.47
N PHE A 202 -11.75 50.31 -1.42
CA PHE A 202 -12.14 49.36 -2.47
C PHE A 202 -10.99 49.05 -3.44
N GLN A 203 -10.20 50.04 -3.80
CA GLN A 203 -9.00 49.85 -4.62
C GLN A 203 -7.98 49.00 -3.91
N ASP A 204 -7.74 49.27 -2.62
CA ASP A 204 -6.80 48.54 -1.79
C ASP A 204 -7.25 47.07 -1.61
N LEU A 205 -8.55 46.85 -1.39
CA LEU A 205 -9.11 45.51 -1.29
C LEU A 205 -9.00 44.74 -2.61
N ASN A 206 -9.30 45.44 -3.74
CA ASN A 206 -9.15 44.82 -5.05
C ASN A 206 -7.71 44.52 -5.38
N GLN A 207 -6.77 45.40 -4.98
CA GLN A 207 -5.34 45.13 -5.12
C GLN A 207 -4.91 43.94 -4.25
N GLN A 208 -5.35 43.86 -2.99
CA GLN A 208 -5.10 42.72 -2.12
C GLN A 208 -5.64 41.41 -2.70
N MET A 209 -6.82 41.47 -3.31
CA MET A 209 -7.42 40.30 -3.99
C MET A 209 -6.56 39.88 -5.19
N LEU A 210 -6.11 40.83 -6.01
CA LEU A 210 -5.24 40.55 -7.15
C LEU A 210 -3.87 39.99 -6.69
N ASP A 211 -3.30 40.58 -5.64
CA ASP A 211 -2.03 40.12 -5.06
C ASP A 211 -2.19 38.71 -4.46
N ALA A 212 -3.29 38.44 -3.76
CA ALA A 212 -3.60 37.12 -3.23
C ALA A 212 -3.80 36.07 -4.35
N GLN A 213 -4.49 36.46 -5.45
CA GLN A 213 -4.63 35.60 -6.61
C GLN A 213 -3.29 35.33 -7.30
N ALA A 214 -2.46 36.36 -7.44
CA ALA A 214 -1.12 36.22 -8.00
C ALA A 214 -0.23 35.33 -7.11
N ALA A 215 -0.26 35.51 -5.79
CA ALA A 215 0.45 34.68 -4.84
C ALA A 215 -0.04 33.22 -4.86
N ALA A 216 -1.36 33.01 -4.96
CA ALA A 216 -1.93 31.68 -5.08
C ALA A 216 -1.53 31.00 -6.41
N ALA A 217 -1.49 31.74 -7.51
CA ALA A 217 -1.03 31.25 -8.80
C ALA A 217 0.47 30.90 -8.77
N GLU A 218 1.29 31.75 -8.15
CA GLU A 218 2.72 31.49 -7.97
C GLU A 218 2.96 30.27 -7.07
N ALA A 219 2.24 30.16 -5.94
CA ALA A 219 2.34 29.01 -5.04
C ALA A 219 1.94 27.71 -5.75
N LYS A 220 0.89 27.76 -6.59
CA LYS A 220 0.43 26.62 -7.39
C LYS A 220 1.46 26.21 -8.44
N GLU A 221 2.10 27.18 -9.07
CA GLU A 221 3.17 26.92 -10.03
C GLU A 221 4.43 26.35 -9.35
N LYS A 222 4.82 26.87 -8.18
CA LYS A 222 5.92 26.31 -7.37
C LYS A 222 5.61 24.86 -6.96
N LEU A 223 4.41 24.59 -6.46
CA LEU A 223 3.99 23.25 -6.09
C LEU A 223 4.10 22.29 -7.28
N ARG A 224 3.74 22.74 -8.48
CA ARG A 224 3.87 21.95 -9.71
C ARG A 224 5.33 21.67 -10.04
N GLN A 225 6.19 22.67 -9.95
CA GLN A 225 7.63 22.51 -10.20
C GLN A 225 8.28 21.56 -9.18
N GLU A 226 7.90 21.68 -7.91
CA GLU A 226 8.36 20.79 -6.86
C GLU A 226 7.90 19.34 -7.09
N GLU A 227 6.65 19.13 -7.53
CA GLU A 227 6.16 17.79 -7.85
C GLU A 227 6.92 17.17 -9.02
N THR A 228 7.18 17.95 -10.07
CA THR A 228 7.99 17.49 -11.22
C THR A 228 9.43 17.19 -10.78
N LEU A 229 10.02 18.05 -9.94
CA LEU A 229 11.34 17.83 -9.40
C LEU A 229 11.37 16.61 -8.47
N ARG A 230 10.38 16.45 -7.60
CA ARG A 230 10.22 15.28 -6.74
C ARG A 230 10.23 13.99 -7.54
N ARG A 231 9.42 13.92 -8.62
CA ARG A 231 9.39 12.76 -9.53
C ARG A 231 10.76 12.48 -10.12
N LYS A 232 11.41 13.52 -10.64
CA LYS A 232 12.74 13.39 -11.23
C LYS A 232 13.77 12.90 -10.20
N LEU A 233 13.79 13.51 -9.02
CA LEU A 233 14.71 13.12 -7.94
C LEU A 233 14.41 11.73 -7.41
N HIS A 234 13.13 11.39 -7.23
CA HIS A 234 12.73 10.05 -6.83
C HIS A 234 13.31 9.01 -7.80
N ASN A 235 13.12 9.20 -9.10
CA ASN A 235 13.61 8.25 -10.09
C ASN A 235 15.14 8.23 -10.19
N GLN A 236 15.82 9.38 -10.03
CA GLN A 236 17.27 9.40 -9.91
C GLN A 236 17.77 8.60 -8.70
N VAL A 237 17.09 8.71 -7.56
CA VAL A 237 17.40 7.90 -6.38
C VAL A 237 17.18 6.42 -6.66
N GLN A 238 16.11 6.05 -7.38
CA GLN A 238 15.89 4.65 -7.76
C GLN A 238 16.99 4.13 -8.70
N GLU A 239 17.43 4.92 -9.67
CA GLU A 239 18.55 4.59 -10.56
C GLU A 239 19.88 4.44 -9.79
N LEU A 240 20.16 5.32 -8.84
CA LEU A 240 21.37 5.27 -7.98
C LEU A 240 21.35 4.07 -7.03
N LYS A 241 20.17 3.68 -6.54
CA LYS A 241 19.98 2.44 -5.76
C LYS A 241 20.21 1.17 -6.59
N GLY A 242 20.26 1.29 -7.92
CA GLY A 242 20.43 0.19 -8.86
C GLY A 242 19.12 -0.23 -9.52
N ASN A 243 19.19 -0.46 -10.83
CA ASN A 243 18.03 -0.88 -11.64
C ASN A 243 17.63 -2.33 -11.38
N ILE A 244 18.55 -3.15 -10.87
CA ILE A 244 18.31 -4.54 -10.48
C ILE A 244 18.53 -4.64 -8.98
N ARG A 245 17.52 -5.10 -8.25
CA ARG A 245 17.58 -5.31 -6.81
C ARG A 245 17.16 -6.72 -6.48
N VAL A 246 17.91 -7.38 -5.64
CA VAL A 246 17.67 -8.75 -5.25
C VAL A 246 17.42 -8.80 -3.75
N PHE A 247 16.19 -9.12 -3.38
CA PHE A 247 15.80 -9.28 -1.99
C PHE A 247 15.69 -10.76 -1.63
N CYS A 248 16.16 -11.11 -0.45
CA CYS A 248 16.01 -12.44 0.09
C CYS A 248 14.91 -12.44 1.15
N ARG A 249 13.91 -13.30 1.00
CA ARG A 249 12.88 -13.53 2.02
C ARG A 249 12.97 -14.95 2.53
N VAL A 250 13.11 -15.10 3.82
CA VAL A 250 13.06 -16.40 4.49
C VAL A 250 11.65 -16.61 5.03
N ARG A 251 10.96 -17.66 4.56
CA ARG A 251 9.64 -18.02 5.08
C ARG A 251 9.73 -18.57 6.50
N PRO A 252 8.70 -18.40 7.33
CA PRO A 252 8.62 -19.05 8.63
C PRO A 252 8.56 -20.58 8.47
N THR A 253 9.02 -21.31 9.49
CA THR A 253 8.89 -22.76 9.56
C THR A 253 7.41 -23.12 9.78
N LEU A 254 6.89 -24.08 9.03
CA LEU A 254 5.52 -24.52 9.11
C LEU A 254 5.45 -25.90 9.79
N GLY A 255 4.80 -25.98 10.96
CA GLY A 255 4.45 -27.23 11.64
C GLY A 255 5.62 -28.20 11.84
N ASP A 256 5.47 -29.44 11.34
CA ASP A 256 6.43 -30.55 11.56
C ASP A 256 7.78 -30.39 10.83
N GLU A 257 8.01 -29.30 10.12
CA GLU A 257 9.27 -29.02 9.43
C GLU A 257 10.42 -28.63 10.39
N GLU A 258 10.15 -28.41 11.67
CA GLU A 258 11.16 -27.97 12.66
C GLU A 258 12.39 -28.89 12.73
N THR A 259 12.21 -30.19 12.52
CA THR A 259 13.31 -31.18 12.57
C THR A 259 14.19 -31.18 11.31
N ARG A 260 13.77 -30.54 10.22
CA ARG A 260 14.47 -30.55 8.92
C ARG A 260 14.82 -29.15 8.41
N ARG A 261 14.69 -28.13 9.26
CA ARG A 261 15.01 -26.76 8.86
C ARG A 261 16.52 -26.57 8.67
N ALA A 262 16.89 -25.77 7.67
CA ALA A 262 18.24 -25.26 7.57
C ALA A 262 18.50 -24.27 8.72
N GLU A 263 19.69 -24.36 9.32
CA GLU A 263 20.13 -23.37 10.30
C GLU A 263 20.53 -22.08 9.55
N LEU A 264 19.80 -21.01 9.79
CA LEU A 264 20.04 -19.70 9.17
C LEU A 264 20.47 -18.72 10.25
N ALA A 265 21.46 -17.91 9.94
CA ALA A 265 21.88 -16.78 10.77
C ALA A 265 21.81 -15.49 9.96
N PHE A 266 21.49 -14.40 10.63
CA PHE A 266 21.37 -13.06 10.06
C PHE A 266 22.35 -12.14 10.79
N PRO A 267 23.62 -12.09 10.35
CA PRO A 267 24.69 -11.42 11.10
C PRO A 267 24.46 -9.91 11.27
N ASP A 268 23.78 -9.30 10.33
CA ASP A 268 23.52 -7.85 10.26
C ASP A 268 22.06 -7.46 10.49
N ALA A 269 21.30 -8.30 11.19
CA ALA A 269 19.85 -8.08 11.40
C ALA A 269 19.54 -6.75 12.10
N ASP A 270 20.43 -6.26 12.95
CA ASP A 270 20.27 -5.00 13.69
C ASP A 270 20.86 -3.78 12.95
N THR A 271 21.43 -3.98 11.75
CA THR A 271 22.08 -2.92 10.98
C THR A 271 21.50 -2.80 9.57
N ASP A 272 22.18 -3.41 8.60
CA ASP A 272 21.85 -3.22 7.17
C ASP A 272 20.84 -4.23 6.63
N CYS A 273 20.65 -5.36 7.30
CA CYS A 273 19.76 -6.47 6.87
C CYS A 273 20.05 -6.95 5.44
N LYS A 274 21.33 -7.18 5.10
CA LYS A 274 21.76 -7.60 3.76
C LYS A 274 22.35 -8.99 3.71
N GLU A 275 22.69 -9.55 4.86
CA GLU A 275 23.41 -10.82 4.92
C GLU A 275 22.54 -11.95 5.46
N VAL A 276 22.68 -13.12 4.85
CA VAL A 276 22.14 -14.37 5.36
C VAL A 276 23.20 -15.46 5.24
N VAL A 277 23.39 -16.20 6.33
CA VAL A 277 24.34 -17.31 6.40
C VAL A 277 23.55 -18.60 6.52
N VAL A 278 23.74 -19.49 5.56
CA VAL A 278 23.21 -20.85 5.60
C VAL A 278 24.27 -21.76 6.19
N GLN A 279 23.99 -22.28 7.38
CA GLN A 279 24.88 -23.20 8.04
C GLN A 279 24.73 -24.59 7.42
N GLY A 280 25.82 -25.12 6.91
CA GLY A 280 25.87 -26.45 6.35
C GLY A 280 25.98 -27.54 7.42
N PRO A 281 25.85 -28.82 7.04
CA PRO A 281 26.06 -29.93 7.95
C PRO A 281 27.51 -29.97 8.45
N ASP A 282 27.68 -30.54 9.64
CA ASP A 282 28.97 -30.73 10.24
C ASP A 282 29.86 -31.58 9.32
N GLN A 283 30.94 -31.00 8.83
CA GLN A 283 31.97 -31.71 8.05
C GLN A 283 33.10 -32.09 9.00
N LYS A 284 33.34 -33.41 9.17
CA LYS A 284 34.48 -33.91 9.89
C LYS A 284 35.71 -33.88 8.99
N SER A 285 36.69 -33.08 9.36
CA SER A 285 38.00 -33.09 8.74
C SER A 285 38.68 -34.47 8.99
N ALA A 286 39.59 -34.85 8.11
CA ALA A 286 40.39 -36.05 8.28
C ALA A 286 41.17 -36.09 9.60
N MET A 287 41.35 -34.94 10.27
CA MET A 287 41.96 -34.78 11.60
C MET A 287 40.95 -34.78 12.76
N GLY A 288 39.68 -35.09 12.50
CA GLY A 288 38.64 -35.15 13.54
C GLY A 288 38.05 -33.82 13.96
N THR A 289 38.51 -32.71 13.40
CA THR A 289 37.94 -31.37 13.67
C THR A 289 36.60 -31.24 12.94
N VAL A 290 35.56 -30.95 13.69
CA VAL A 290 34.22 -30.68 13.11
C VAL A 290 34.17 -29.20 12.70
N THR A 291 34.03 -28.95 11.41
CA THR A 291 33.81 -27.61 10.87
C THR A 291 32.44 -27.55 10.21
N LYS A 292 31.65 -26.51 10.51
CA LYS A 292 30.43 -26.23 9.77
C LYS A 292 30.79 -25.43 8.50
N ALA A 293 30.36 -25.92 7.36
CA ALA A 293 30.51 -25.16 6.11
C ALA A 293 29.44 -24.07 6.11
N ASN A 294 29.84 -22.82 6.35
CA ASN A 294 28.95 -21.69 6.28
C ASN A 294 28.93 -21.13 4.83
N ASN A 295 27.74 -21.00 4.26
CA ASN A 295 27.55 -20.34 2.98
C ASN A 295 26.97 -18.95 3.25
N ASN A 296 27.78 -17.94 2.99
CA ASN A 296 27.39 -16.54 3.17
C ASN A 296 26.81 -16.00 1.86
N PHE A 297 25.68 -15.35 1.96
CA PHE A 297 25.02 -14.68 0.84
C PHE A 297 24.74 -13.24 1.23
N SER A 298 24.94 -12.32 0.28
CA SER A 298 24.63 -10.91 0.43
C SER A 298 23.61 -10.51 -0.62
N PHE A 299 22.63 -9.71 -0.21
CA PHE A 299 21.53 -9.21 -1.01
C PHE A 299 21.36 -7.70 -0.77
N ASP A 300 20.54 -7.05 -1.58
CA ASP A 300 20.17 -5.65 -1.32
C ASP A 300 19.38 -5.51 -0.01
N ARG A 301 18.56 -6.52 0.31
CA ARG A 301 17.88 -6.66 1.61
C ARG A 301 17.51 -8.12 1.90
N VAL A 302 17.58 -8.47 3.17
CA VAL A 302 17.18 -9.79 3.70
C VAL A 302 16.01 -9.59 4.67
N PHE A 303 14.92 -10.32 4.44
CA PHE A 303 13.76 -10.39 5.31
C PHE A 303 13.74 -11.71 6.05
N GLY A 304 13.78 -11.64 7.37
CA GLY A 304 13.77 -12.80 8.25
C GLY A 304 12.42 -13.54 8.27
N PRO A 305 12.34 -14.68 8.99
CA PRO A 305 11.13 -15.49 9.03
C PRO A 305 9.91 -14.79 9.66
N THR A 306 10.12 -13.74 10.44
CA THR A 306 9.05 -12.96 11.09
C THR A 306 8.50 -11.84 10.23
N SER A 307 9.20 -11.49 9.14
CA SER A 307 8.82 -10.35 8.30
C SER A 307 7.52 -10.60 7.56
N GLN A 308 6.60 -9.65 7.71
CA GLN A 308 5.29 -9.67 7.09
C GLN A 308 5.32 -9.06 5.67
N ASN A 309 4.27 -9.29 4.89
CA ASN A 309 4.16 -8.75 3.53
C ASN A 309 4.22 -7.21 3.51
N ALA A 310 3.69 -6.54 4.53
CA ALA A 310 3.73 -5.08 4.65
C ALA A 310 5.17 -4.54 4.68
N GLU A 311 6.06 -5.15 5.47
CA GLU A 311 7.47 -4.74 5.58
C GLU A 311 8.21 -4.90 4.23
N ILE A 312 7.88 -5.95 3.49
CA ILE A 312 8.46 -6.17 2.16
C ILE A 312 7.91 -5.15 1.19
N PHE A 313 6.62 -4.85 1.30
CA PHE A 313 5.97 -3.88 0.45
C PHE A 313 6.53 -2.47 0.65
N ASP A 314 6.91 -2.09 1.84
CA ASP A 314 7.54 -0.79 2.13
C ASP A 314 8.78 -0.56 1.25
N GLU A 315 9.62 -1.59 1.05
CA GLU A 315 10.77 -1.50 0.15
C GLU A 315 10.39 -1.44 -1.34
N ILE A 316 9.29 -2.08 -1.70
CA ILE A 316 8.81 -2.16 -3.08
C ILE A 316 7.96 -0.94 -3.44
N SER A 317 7.33 -0.31 -2.47
CA SER A 317 6.42 0.83 -2.63
C SER A 317 7.01 1.96 -3.49
N GLN A 318 8.30 2.20 -3.35
CA GLN A 318 9.02 3.20 -4.14
C GLN A 318 9.12 2.83 -5.63
N LEU A 319 9.20 1.54 -5.96
CA LEU A 319 9.18 1.06 -7.34
C LEU A 319 7.78 1.17 -7.94
N VAL A 320 6.76 0.90 -7.13
CA VAL A 320 5.36 1.10 -7.51
C VAL A 320 5.10 2.58 -7.84
N GLN A 321 5.65 3.49 -7.04
CA GLN A 321 5.61 4.93 -7.33
C GLN A 321 6.30 5.26 -8.65
N SER A 322 7.45 4.68 -8.95
CA SER A 322 8.13 4.89 -10.23
C SER A 322 7.27 4.44 -11.41
N ALA A 323 6.49 3.36 -11.26
CA ALA A 323 5.56 2.93 -12.32
C ALA A 323 4.45 3.98 -12.55
N LEU A 324 3.92 4.59 -11.50
CA LEU A 324 2.95 5.68 -11.59
C LEU A 324 3.55 6.93 -12.25
N ASP A 325 4.83 7.20 -11.99
CA ASP A 325 5.56 8.30 -12.59
C ASP A 325 5.92 8.06 -14.08
N GLY A 326 5.59 6.88 -14.63
CA GLY A 326 5.71 6.56 -16.06
C GLY A 326 6.87 5.63 -16.41
N TYR A 327 7.51 5.01 -15.43
CA TYR A 327 8.55 4.02 -15.66
C TYR A 327 7.97 2.62 -15.76
N ASN A 328 8.70 1.77 -16.45
CA ASN A 328 8.35 0.36 -16.51
C ASN A 328 9.08 -0.38 -15.40
N VAL A 329 8.33 -1.13 -14.62
CA VAL A 329 8.82 -1.86 -13.45
C VAL A 329 8.42 -3.32 -13.56
N CYS A 330 9.35 -4.20 -13.23
CA CYS A 330 9.09 -5.64 -13.10
C CYS A 330 9.57 -6.15 -11.76
N ILE A 331 8.65 -6.76 -11.02
CA ILE A 331 8.90 -7.37 -9.72
C ILE A 331 8.51 -8.84 -9.81
N PHE A 332 9.40 -9.74 -9.45
CA PHE A 332 9.12 -11.16 -9.51
C PHE A 332 9.59 -11.91 -8.26
N CYS A 333 8.84 -12.93 -7.90
CA CYS A 333 9.19 -13.86 -6.85
C CYS A 333 9.84 -15.11 -7.45
N TYR A 334 11.06 -15.42 -7.00
CA TYR A 334 11.85 -16.58 -7.41
C TYR A 334 12.13 -17.49 -6.21
N GLY A 335 12.12 -18.79 -6.41
CA GLY A 335 12.41 -19.77 -5.38
C GLY A 335 11.75 -21.12 -5.67
N GLN A 336 12.06 -22.12 -4.87
CA GLN A 336 11.50 -23.47 -5.01
C GLN A 336 9.98 -23.50 -4.74
N THR A 337 9.34 -24.60 -5.10
CA THR A 337 7.95 -24.86 -4.72
C THR A 337 7.79 -24.85 -3.21
N GLY A 338 6.74 -24.19 -2.71
CA GLY A 338 6.50 -24.04 -1.27
C GLY A 338 7.35 -22.97 -0.56
N SER A 339 8.22 -22.23 -1.27
CA SER A 339 9.02 -21.15 -0.67
C SER A 339 8.24 -19.89 -0.28
N GLY A 340 6.96 -19.77 -0.66
CA GLY A 340 6.12 -18.62 -0.32
C GLY A 340 6.00 -17.57 -1.43
N LYS A 341 6.41 -17.86 -2.69
CA LYS A 341 6.30 -16.93 -3.82
C LYS A 341 4.88 -16.40 -4.01
N THR A 342 3.91 -17.29 -4.14
CA THR A 342 2.49 -16.96 -4.31
C THR A 342 1.93 -16.24 -3.08
N TYR A 343 2.37 -16.63 -1.88
CA TYR A 343 2.00 -15.94 -0.64
C TYR A 343 2.46 -14.48 -0.66
N THR A 344 3.72 -14.26 -1.06
CA THR A 344 4.28 -12.90 -1.17
C THR A 344 3.55 -12.09 -2.24
N MET A 345 3.25 -12.70 -3.39
CA MET A 345 2.74 -11.97 -4.55
C MET A 345 1.23 -11.75 -4.51
N SER A 346 0.45 -12.80 -4.27
CA SER A 346 -0.99 -12.84 -4.55
C SER A 346 -1.88 -13.06 -3.31
N ASN A 347 -1.33 -13.05 -2.10
CA ASN A 347 -2.15 -13.11 -0.87
C ASN A 347 -2.95 -11.81 -0.71
N HIS A 348 -3.95 -11.78 0.18
CA HIS A 348 -4.76 -10.58 0.43
C HIS A 348 -3.93 -9.35 0.86
N ASP A 349 -2.83 -9.59 1.55
CA ASP A 349 -1.81 -8.60 1.93
C ASP A 349 -0.56 -8.66 1.04
N GLY A 350 -0.65 -9.34 -0.11
CA GLY A 350 0.45 -9.54 -1.04
C GLY A 350 0.80 -8.29 -1.85
N MET A 351 1.85 -8.44 -2.65
CA MET A 351 2.39 -7.33 -3.46
C MET A 351 1.39 -6.80 -4.47
N ILE A 352 0.56 -7.66 -5.09
CA ILE A 352 -0.42 -7.22 -6.10
C ILE A 352 -1.49 -6.33 -5.47
N PRO A 353 -2.25 -6.76 -4.44
CA PRO A 353 -3.25 -5.91 -3.81
C PRO A 353 -2.67 -4.62 -3.23
N SER A 354 -1.51 -4.72 -2.57
CA SER A 354 -0.86 -3.56 -1.95
C SER A 354 -0.42 -2.53 -2.99
N ALA A 355 0.16 -2.98 -4.12
CA ALA A 355 0.57 -2.09 -5.20
C ALA A 355 -0.62 -1.36 -5.81
N VAL A 356 -1.72 -2.06 -6.10
CA VAL A 356 -2.91 -1.41 -6.68
C VAL A 356 -3.56 -0.46 -5.69
N THR A 357 -3.60 -0.79 -4.40
CA THR A 357 -4.11 0.10 -3.36
C THR A 357 -3.29 1.38 -3.31
N GLN A 358 -1.96 1.28 -3.23
CA GLN A 358 -1.06 2.44 -3.23
C GLN A 358 -1.24 3.30 -4.48
N ILE A 359 -1.29 2.68 -5.66
CA ILE A 359 -1.46 3.40 -6.92
C ILE A 359 -2.78 4.14 -6.94
N TYR A 360 -3.87 3.50 -6.50
CA TYR A 360 -5.19 4.11 -6.44
C TYR A 360 -5.22 5.31 -5.49
N GLU A 361 -4.70 5.14 -4.28
CA GLU A 361 -4.63 6.21 -3.27
C GLU A 361 -3.77 7.38 -3.76
N THR A 362 -2.61 7.07 -4.35
CA THR A 362 -1.72 8.10 -4.90
C THR A 362 -2.35 8.80 -6.09
N ALA A 363 -2.95 8.06 -7.03
CA ALA A 363 -3.65 8.64 -8.18
C ALA A 363 -4.76 9.60 -7.73
N LYS A 364 -5.55 9.19 -6.73
CA LYS A 364 -6.59 10.04 -6.13
C LYS A 364 -6.03 11.30 -5.48
N SER A 365 -4.92 11.20 -4.78
CA SER A 365 -4.25 12.36 -4.17
C SER A 365 -3.68 13.34 -5.19
N LEU A 366 -3.47 12.90 -6.43
CA LEU A 366 -2.95 13.71 -7.53
C LEU A 366 -4.06 14.37 -8.37
N GLU A 367 -5.33 14.03 -8.15
CA GLU A 367 -6.47 14.64 -8.86
C GLU A 367 -6.51 16.16 -8.66
N ASP A 368 -6.30 16.64 -7.42
CA ASP A 368 -6.24 18.06 -7.10
C ASP A 368 -5.09 18.79 -7.81
N LYS A 369 -4.06 18.06 -8.23
CA LYS A 369 -2.92 18.56 -8.99
C LYS A 369 -3.13 18.44 -10.51
N GLY A 370 -4.34 18.11 -10.94
CA GLY A 370 -4.75 18.02 -12.34
C GLY A 370 -4.41 16.69 -13.02
N TRP A 371 -3.93 15.68 -12.30
CA TRP A 371 -3.65 14.36 -12.84
C TRP A 371 -4.91 13.49 -12.85
N ALA A 372 -5.17 12.86 -13.97
CA ALA A 372 -6.17 11.82 -14.12
C ALA A 372 -5.46 10.54 -14.59
N TYR A 373 -5.66 9.44 -13.88
CA TYR A 373 -5.07 8.15 -14.20
C TYR A 373 -6.14 7.14 -14.61
N SER A 374 -5.86 6.39 -15.68
CA SER A 374 -6.56 5.15 -15.98
C SER A 374 -5.63 3.97 -15.71
N MET A 375 -6.20 2.91 -15.15
CA MET A 375 -5.49 1.70 -14.76
C MET A 375 -6.10 0.52 -15.49
N GLU A 376 -5.30 -0.15 -16.30
CA GLU A 376 -5.70 -1.33 -17.05
C GLU A 376 -4.95 -2.54 -16.52
N GLY A 377 -5.67 -3.56 -16.10
CA GLY A 377 -5.10 -4.82 -15.59
C GLY A 377 -5.31 -5.97 -16.55
N SER A 378 -4.30 -6.80 -16.75
CA SER A 378 -4.40 -8.11 -17.37
C SER A 378 -3.62 -9.14 -16.58
N PHE A 379 -4.06 -10.39 -16.61
CA PHE A 379 -3.43 -11.46 -15.86
C PHE A 379 -3.23 -12.68 -16.75
N VAL A 380 -1.99 -13.03 -16.99
CA VAL A 380 -1.63 -14.12 -17.88
C VAL A 380 -0.81 -15.19 -17.19
N GLU A 381 -0.95 -16.42 -17.64
CA GLU A 381 -0.12 -17.56 -17.24
C GLU A 381 0.79 -17.97 -18.40
N VAL A 382 2.05 -18.16 -18.11
CA VAL A 382 2.98 -18.81 -19.04
C VAL A 382 3.24 -20.23 -18.56
N TYR A 383 2.72 -21.20 -19.29
CA TYR A 383 2.87 -22.61 -19.00
C TYR A 383 3.37 -23.35 -20.24
N ASN A 384 4.46 -24.06 -20.08
CA ASN A 384 5.07 -24.85 -21.17
C ASN A 384 5.27 -24.03 -22.46
N GLU A 385 5.79 -22.80 -22.34
CA GLU A 385 5.97 -21.83 -23.44
C GLU A 385 4.66 -21.45 -24.16
N THR A 386 3.50 -21.62 -23.51
CA THR A 386 2.20 -21.17 -23.99
C THR A 386 1.69 -20.08 -23.06
N VAL A 387 1.09 -19.04 -23.63
CA VAL A 387 0.46 -17.95 -22.88
C VAL A 387 -1.04 -18.22 -22.77
N ASN A 388 -1.58 -18.23 -21.57
CA ASN A 388 -2.99 -18.38 -21.29
C ASN A 388 -3.51 -17.11 -20.60
N ASP A 389 -4.72 -16.70 -20.93
CA ASP A 389 -5.39 -15.58 -20.29
C ASP A 389 -6.12 -16.06 -19.03
N LEU A 390 -5.67 -15.62 -17.86
CA LEU A 390 -6.27 -16.01 -16.58
C LEU A 390 -7.59 -15.31 -16.27
N LEU A 391 -7.90 -14.20 -16.95
CA LEU A 391 -9.14 -13.46 -16.80
C LEU A 391 -10.20 -13.89 -17.83
N GLY A 392 -9.76 -14.54 -18.91
CA GLY A 392 -10.61 -15.12 -19.93
C GLY A 392 -11.30 -16.42 -19.48
N LYS A 393 -12.09 -17.02 -20.37
CA LYS A 393 -12.72 -18.31 -20.11
C LYS A 393 -11.68 -19.43 -20.25
N ALA A 394 -11.63 -20.33 -19.28
CA ALA A 394 -10.71 -21.49 -19.30
C ALA A 394 -10.90 -22.40 -20.52
N GLU A 395 -12.09 -22.45 -21.11
CA GLU A 395 -12.44 -23.20 -22.32
C GLU A 395 -11.69 -22.69 -23.57
N ASP A 396 -11.33 -21.41 -23.58
CA ASP A 396 -10.66 -20.76 -24.70
C ASP A 396 -9.14 -21.04 -24.73
N TRP A 397 -8.56 -21.55 -23.66
CA TRP A 397 -7.10 -21.70 -23.52
C TRP A 397 -6.47 -22.66 -24.54
N ASN A 398 -7.23 -23.65 -24.99
CA ASN A 398 -6.77 -24.56 -26.04
C ASN A 398 -7.05 -24.03 -27.45
N ASN A 399 -7.94 -23.07 -27.59
CA ASN A 399 -8.46 -22.59 -28.87
C ASN A 399 -7.84 -21.26 -29.29
N LYS A 400 -7.50 -20.38 -28.32
CA LYS A 400 -6.88 -19.08 -28.57
C LYS A 400 -5.37 -19.14 -28.33
N LYS A 401 -4.60 -18.75 -29.34
CA LYS A 401 -3.15 -18.59 -29.21
C LYS A 401 -2.84 -17.12 -28.96
N HIS A 402 -2.38 -16.81 -27.77
CA HIS A 402 -1.88 -15.48 -27.44
C HIS A 402 -0.44 -15.34 -27.88
N GLU A 403 -0.17 -14.33 -28.71
CA GLU A 403 1.18 -14.02 -29.18
C GLU A 403 1.71 -12.79 -28.47
N ILE A 404 3.00 -12.86 -28.13
CA ILE A 404 3.72 -11.73 -27.57
C ILE A 404 4.34 -10.98 -28.73
N ARG A 405 3.87 -9.77 -28.99
CA ARG A 405 4.36 -8.89 -30.06
C ARG A 405 5.00 -7.65 -29.47
N GLN A 406 5.97 -7.12 -30.15
CA GLN A 406 6.53 -5.82 -29.83
C GLN A 406 5.98 -4.79 -30.81
N ASP A 407 5.37 -3.74 -30.27
CA ASP A 407 4.98 -2.56 -31.05
C ASP A 407 6.27 -1.88 -31.54
N PRO A 408 6.52 -1.81 -32.85
CA PRO A 408 7.76 -1.25 -33.39
C PRO A 408 7.84 0.28 -33.21
N VAL A 409 6.70 0.95 -33.01
CA VAL A 409 6.63 2.42 -32.86
C VAL A 409 6.79 2.81 -31.40
N LYS A 410 6.06 2.12 -30.52
CA LYS A 410 6.03 2.43 -29.09
C LYS A 410 7.04 1.63 -28.28
N LEU A 411 7.75 0.70 -28.91
CA LEU A 411 8.69 -0.24 -28.27
C LEU A 411 8.08 -1.03 -27.09
N LYS A 412 6.75 -1.22 -27.09
CA LYS A 412 6.00 -1.88 -26.01
C LYS A 412 5.76 -3.33 -26.34
N THR A 413 5.79 -4.14 -25.30
CA THR A 413 5.37 -5.54 -25.39
C THR A 413 3.85 -5.61 -25.27
N ILE A 414 3.20 -6.22 -26.26
CA ILE A 414 1.76 -6.41 -26.32
C ILE A 414 1.50 -7.91 -26.39
N ILE A 415 0.56 -8.39 -25.62
CA ILE A 415 0.05 -9.75 -25.72
C ILE A 415 -1.31 -9.66 -26.44
N THR A 416 -1.43 -10.38 -27.56
CA THR A 416 -2.64 -10.31 -28.38
C THR A 416 -3.80 -11.02 -27.71
N ASP A 417 -5.00 -10.48 -27.88
CA ASP A 417 -6.28 -11.11 -27.53
C ASP A 417 -6.45 -11.51 -26.05
N VAL A 418 -5.70 -10.87 -25.14
CA VAL A 418 -5.89 -11.03 -23.68
C VAL A 418 -6.98 -10.13 -23.17
N THR A 419 -7.68 -10.58 -22.13
CA THR A 419 -8.66 -9.77 -21.41
C THR A 419 -7.95 -8.67 -20.64
N VAL A 420 -8.32 -7.44 -20.95
CA VAL A 420 -7.88 -6.24 -20.24
C VAL A 420 -9.08 -5.72 -19.46
N VAL A 421 -8.89 -5.44 -18.19
CA VAL A 421 -9.94 -4.96 -17.28
C VAL A 421 -9.54 -3.62 -16.70
N ASP A 422 -10.45 -2.67 -16.74
CA ASP A 422 -10.26 -1.39 -16.05
C ASP A 422 -10.33 -1.59 -14.54
N LEU A 423 -9.35 -1.07 -13.84
CA LEU A 423 -9.22 -1.15 -12.38
C LEU A 423 -9.65 0.19 -11.77
N ASP A 424 -10.94 0.31 -11.53
CA ASP A 424 -11.58 1.50 -10.97
C ASP A 424 -11.57 1.52 -9.43
N SER A 425 -11.25 0.38 -8.80
CA SER A 425 -11.22 0.27 -7.34
C SER A 425 -10.27 -0.83 -6.85
N PRO A 426 -9.66 -0.69 -5.66
CA PRO A 426 -8.82 -1.75 -5.07
C PRO A 426 -9.56 -3.06 -4.82
N THR A 427 -10.86 -3.01 -4.52
CA THR A 427 -11.68 -4.20 -4.26
C THR A 427 -11.85 -5.07 -5.50
N ARG A 428 -11.84 -4.47 -6.69
CA ARG A 428 -11.94 -5.21 -7.96
C ARG A 428 -10.72 -6.10 -8.19
N VAL A 429 -9.54 -5.70 -7.71
CA VAL A 429 -8.32 -6.49 -7.86
C VAL A 429 -8.42 -7.81 -7.10
N ASN A 430 -8.93 -7.82 -5.88
CA ASN A 430 -9.11 -9.05 -5.12
C ASN A 430 -10.05 -10.03 -5.85
N SER A 431 -11.14 -9.53 -6.42
CA SER A 431 -12.06 -10.36 -7.20
C SER A 431 -11.41 -10.92 -8.48
N LEU A 432 -10.54 -10.14 -9.13
CA LEU A 432 -9.77 -10.62 -10.29
C LEU A 432 -8.72 -11.67 -9.93
N LEU A 433 -8.04 -11.50 -8.78
CA LEU A 433 -7.12 -12.50 -8.25
C LEU A 433 -7.85 -13.81 -7.91
N ASP A 434 -9.02 -13.72 -7.31
CA ASP A 434 -9.83 -14.90 -7.00
C ASP A 434 -10.29 -15.61 -8.28
N GLN A 435 -10.74 -14.85 -9.28
CA GLN A 435 -11.11 -15.41 -10.59
C GLN A 435 -9.90 -16.07 -11.28
N ALA A 436 -8.76 -15.42 -11.31
CA ALA A 436 -7.55 -15.96 -11.90
C ALA A 436 -7.09 -17.25 -11.19
N ASN A 437 -7.15 -17.25 -9.85
CA ASN A 437 -6.84 -18.43 -9.05
C ASN A 437 -7.82 -19.58 -9.31
N LEU A 438 -9.11 -19.27 -9.46
CA LEU A 438 -10.13 -20.26 -9.81
C LEU A 438 -9.85 -20.88 -11.19
N ASN A 439 -9.62 -20.04 -12.21
CA ASN A 439 -9.30 -20.48 -13.57
C ASN A 439 -8.02 -21.33 -13.59
N ARG A 440 -7.00 -20.93 -12.83
CA ARG A 440 -5.75 -21.70 -12.69
C ARG A 440 -5.99 -23.07 -12.04
N ARG A 441 -6.88 -23.15 -11.04
CA ARG A 441 -7.26 -24.42 -10.38
C ARG A 441 -8.07 -25.33 -11.31
N VAL A 442 -9.02 -24.79 -12.05
CA VAL A 442 -9.82 -25.56 -13.01
C VAL A 442 -8.93 -26.21 -14.07
N ALA A 443 -7.93 -25.47 -14.56
CA ALA A 443 -6.94 -26.01 -15.50
C ALA A 443 -5.98 -27.04 -14.88
N ALA A 444 -5.80 -27.04 -13.56
CA ALA A 444 -4.92 -27.95 -12.83
C ALA A 444 -5.55 -29.33 -12.57
N THR A 445 -6.87 -29.49 -12.64
CA THR A 445 -7.58 -30.74 -12.28
C THR A 445 -7.28 -31.92 -13.23
N GLN A 446 -6.57 -31.71 -14.33
CA GLN A 446 -6.20 -32.78 -15.27
C GLN A 446 -4.80 -33.37 -15.07
N ALA A 447 -3.88 -32.76 -14.33
CA ALA A 447 -2.59 -33.35 -13.94
C ALA A 447 -1.78 -32.45 -12.99
N ASN A 448 -1.69 -32.78 -11.69
CA ASN A 448 -0.72 -32.26 -10.71
C ASN A 448 -0.66 -30.71 -10.53
N SER A 449 -0.20 -30.24 -9.38
CA SER A 449 -0.10 -28.81 -9.00
C SER A 449 0.48 -27.90 -10.10
N ARG A 450 -0.36 -27.46 -11.04
CA ARG A 450 0.02 -26.62 -12.20
C ARG A 450 0.66 -25.32 -11.73
N SER A 451 0.21 -24.80 -10.60
CA SER A 451 0.73 -23.54 -10.03
C SER A 451 2.22 -23.55 -9.74
N SER A 452 2.81 -24.70 -9.38
CA SER A 452 4.26 -24.80 -9.15
C SER A 452 5.07 -24.87 -10.44
N ARG A 453 4.40 -25.06 -11.59
CA ARG A 453 5.02 -25.31 -12.92
C ARG A 453 4.69 -24.25 -13.95
N SER A 454 3.93 -23.26 -13.61
CA SER A 454 3.57 -22.14 -14.48
C SER A 454 4.00 -20.83 -13.85
N HIS A 455 4.33 -19.86 -14.70
CA HIS A 455 4.57 -18.49 -14.27
C HIS A 455 3.29 -17.70 -14.43
N SER A 456 2.90 -16.94 -13.44
CA SER A 456 1.77 -16.01 -13.54
C SER A 456 2.25 -14.58 -13.55
N VAL A 457 1.74 -13.77 -14.44
CA VAL A 457 2.14 -12.39 -14.64
C VAL A 457 0.90 -11.51 -14.56
N PHE A 458 0.84 -10.69 -13.54
CA PHE A 458 -0.11 -9.60 -13.45
C PHE A 458 0.51 -8.36 -14.07
N ILE A 459 -0.10 -7.85 -15.12
CA ILE A 459 0.37 -6.70 -15.89
C ILE A 459 -0.58 -5.55 -15.60
N LEU A 460 -0.06 -4.51 -14.99
CA LEU A 460 -0.78 -3.29 -14.71
C LEU A 460 -0.23 -2.16 -15.58
N ARG A 461 -1.08 -1.61 -16.42
CA ARG A 461 -0.76 -0.47 -17.26
C ARG A 461 -1.37 0.79 -16.66
N LEU A 462 -0.56 1.80 -16.50
CA LEU A 462 -0.90 3.07 -15.89
C LEU A 462 -0.78 4.17 -16.94
N ILE A 463 -1.86 4.87 -17.19
CA ILE A 463 -1.89 5.97 -18.15
C ILE A 463 -2.36 7.22 -17.41
N GLY A 464 -1.45 8.15 -17.20
CA GLY A 464 -1.69 9.43 -16.56
C GLY A 464 -1.75 10.55 -17.59
N HIS A 465 -2.68 11.46 -17.40
CA HIS A 465 -2.77 12.71 -18.14
C HIS A 465 -2.99 13.86 -17.17
N ASN A 466 -2.16 14.87 -17.27
CA ASN A 466 -2.34 16.09 -16.50
C ASN A 466 -3.09 17.13 -17.33
N SER A 467 -4.31 17.46 -16.90
CA SER A 467 -5.17 18.44 -17.57
C SER A 467 -4.64 19.87 -17.51
N MET A 468 -3.77 20.18 -16.55
CA MET A 468 -3.23 21.52 -16.32
C MET A 468 -1.92 21.74 -17.08
N THR A 469 -1.09 20.69 -17.23
CA THR A 469 0.24 20.80 -17.88
C THR A 469 0.25 20.19 -19.28
N GLY A 470 -0.74 19.37 -19.63
CA GLY A 470 -0.73 18.56 -20.85
C GLY A 470 0.25 17.39 -20.82
N GLU A 471 0.95 17.17 -19.70
CA GLU A 471 1.89 16.06 -19.54
C GLU A 471 1.17 14.71 -19.58
N ARG A 472 1.85 13.74 -20.16
CA ARG A 472 1.39 12.35 -20.19
C ARG A 472 2.43 11.46 -19.51
N SER A 473 1.94 10.56 -18.67
CA SER A 473 2.72 9.49 -18.04
C SER A 473 2.16 8.17 -18.52
N GLU A 474 3.01 7.24 -18.92
CA GLU A 474 2.59 5.89 -19.25
C GLU A 474 3.62 4.91 -18.71
N GLY A 475 3.27 4.21 -17.65
CA GLY A 475 4.08 3.21 -16.99
C GLY A 475 3.43 1.83 -17.01
N THR A 476 4.25 0.81 -16.84
CA THR A 476 3.77 -0.57 -16.74
C THR A 476 4.41 -1.21 -15.51
N LEU A 477 3.60 -1.82 -14.67
CA LEU A 477 4.05 -2.62 -13.53
C LEU A 477 3.73 -4.09 -13.79
N ASN A 478 4.76 -4.91 -13.90
CA ASN A 478 4.64 -6.36 -14.00
C ASN A 478 4.94 -6.99 -12.65
N LEU A 479 3.99 -7.73 -12.11
CA LEU A 479 4.11 -8.49 -10.88
C LEU A 479 4.04 -9.98 -11.21
N VAL A 480 5.14 -10.70 -10.97
CA VAL A 480 5.34 -12.04 -11.50
C VAL A 480 5.55 -13.06 -10.40
N ASP A 481 4.68 -14.06 -10.34
CA ASP A 481 4.88 -15.28 -9.55
C ASP A 481 5.49 -16.36 -10.44
N LEU A 482 6.79 -16.62 -10.28
CA LEU A 482 7.51 -17.58 -11.10
C LEU A 482 7.21 -19.03 -10.70
N ALA A 483 7.37 -19.96 -11.63
CA ALA A 483 7.38 -21.38 -11.37
C ALA A 483 8.46 -21.76 -10.35
N GLY A 484 8.37 -22.96 -9.77
CA GLY A 484 9.39 -23.47 -8.86
C GLY A 484 10.77 -23.59 -9.53
N SER A 485 11.81 -23.19 -8.81
CA SER A 485 13.20 -23.19 -9.29
C SER A 485 13.93 -24.51 -9.06
N GLU A 486 13.25 -25.49 -8.45
CA GLU A 486 13.83 -26.80 -8.17
C GLU A 486 14.17 -27.57 -9.45
N ARG A 487 15.32 -28.24 -9.42
CA ARG A 487 15.70 -29.19 -10.47
C ARG A 487 15.14 -30.57 -10.12
N LEU A 488 14.21 -31.06 -10.92
CA LEU A 488 13.75 -32.44 -10.75
C LEU A 488 14.89 -33.37 -11.17
N ALA A 489 15.25 -34.33 -10.27
CA ALA A 489 16.22 -35.34 -10.58
C ALA A 489 15.76 -36.15 -11.80
N HIS A 490 16.61 -36.28 -12.80
CA HIS A 490 16.34 -36.89 -14.12
C HIS A 490 15.86 -38.36 -14.07
N SER A 491 15.92 -39.02 -12.91
CA SER A 491 15.80 -40.48 -12.80
C SER A 491 14.35 -41.03 -12.80
N GLN A 492 13.31 -40.20 -12.81
CA GLN A 492 11.93 -40.70 -12.68
C GLN A 492 10.88 -40.06 -13.62
N VAL A 493 11.26 -39.18 -14.54
CA VAL A 493 10.32 -38.46 -15.40
C VAL A 493 10.55 -38.81 -16.86
N SER A 494 9.54 -39.35 -17.53
CA SER A 494 9.60 -39.70 -18.95
C SER A 494 8.46 -39.02 -19.76
N GLY A 495 8.69 -38.84 -21.07
CA GLY A 495 7.69 -38.32 -21.98
C GLY A 495 7.38 -36.83 -21.82
N ASP A 496 6.11 -36.46 -21.84
CA ASP A 496 5.66 -35.08 -21.84
C ASP A 496 6.01 -34.32 -20.55
N ARG A 497 6.10 -35.02 -19.42
CA ARG A 497 6.55 -34.45 -18.15
C ARG A 497 8.01 -34.02 -18.16
N LEU A 498 8.87 -34.74 -18.90
CA LEU A 498 10.26 -34.36 -19.06
C LEU A 498 10.38 -33.06 -19.87
N LYS A 499 9.59 -32.92 -20.95
CA LYS A 499 9.53 -31.70 -21.76
C LYS A 499 9.00 -30.51 -20.95
N GLU A 500 7.95 -30.72 -20.15
CA GLU A 500 7.41 -29.71 -19.25
C GLU A 500 8.50 -29.18 -18.30
N THR A 501 9.18 -30.08 -17.60
CA THR A 501 10.26 -29.73 -16.67
C THR A 501 11.41 -29.01 -17.36
N GLN A 502 11.79 -29.48 -18.54
CA GLN A 502 12.83 -28.82 -19.34
C GLN A 502 12.42 -27.40 -19.73
N ASN A 503 11.17 -27.16 -20.12
CA ASN A 503 10.67 -25.85 -20.48
C ASN A 503 10.61 -24.91 -19.27
N ILE A 504 10.22 -25.41 -18.07
CA ILE A 504 10.24 -24.63 -16.83
C ILE A 504 11.67 -24.18 -16.50
N ASN A 505 12.60 -25.13 -16.44
CA ASN A 505 13.98 -24.82 -16.12
C ASN A 505 14.63 -23.92 -17.19
N LYS A 506 14.29 -24.15 -18.47
CA LYS A 506 14.74 -23.30 -19.58
C LYS A 506 14.24 -21.86 -19.42
N SER A 507 12.95 -21.67 -19.10
CA SER A 507 12.38 -20.32 -18.93
C SER A 507 13.07 -19.56 -17.81
N LEU A 508 13.33 -20.21 -16.67
CA LEU A 508 14.04 -19.60 -15.53
C LEU A 508 15.50 -19.31 -15.87
N SER A 509 16.19 -20.22 -16.57
CA SER A 509 17.58 -20.00 -17.02
C SER A 509 17.65 -18.82 -18.01
N CYS A 510 16.73 -18.77 -18.98
CA CYS A 510 16.67 -17.65 -19.92
C CYS A 510 16.38 -16.30 -19.23
N LEU A 511 15.56 -16.32 -18.16
CA LEU A 511 15.35 -15.13 -17.34
C LEU A 511 16.63 -14.72 -16.60
N GLY A 512 17.37 -15.69 -16.06
CA GLY A 512 18.68 -15.46 -15.46
C GLY A 512 19.69 -14.85 -16.45
N ASP A 513 19.74 -15.35 -17.69
CA ASP A 513 20.58 -14.80 -18.75
C ASP A 513 20.22 -13.34 -19.07
N VAL A 514 18.91 -13.02 -19.12
CA VAL A 514 18.44 -11.65 -19.33
C VAL A 514 18.87 -10.73 -18.19
N ILE A 515 18.69 -11.16 -16.93
CA ILE A 515 19.08 -10.37 -15.75
C ILE A 515 20.60 -10.18 -15.73
N SER A 516 21.37 -11.22 -16.02
CA SER A 516 22.84 -11.14 -16.09
C SER A 516 23.29 -10.17 -17.19
N ALA A 517 22.64 -10.21 -18.36
CA ALA A 517 22.93 -9.27 -19.44
C ALA A 517 22.56 -7.82 -19.05
N LEU A 518 21.43 -7.61 -18.40
CA LEU A 518 21.03 -6.29 -17.88
C LEU A 518 21.99 -5.78 -16.82
N GLY A 519 22.45 -6.64 -15.91
CA GLY A 519 23.42 -6.33 -14.86
C GLY A 519 24.81 -5.99 -15.39
N SER A 520 25.18 -6.47 -16.60
CA SER A 520 26.44 -6.14 -17.25
C SER A 520 26.45 -4.72 -17.85
N GLY A 521 25.33 -4.00 -17.83
CA GLY A 521 25.22 -2.60 -18.23
C GLY A 521 25.51 -2.37 -19.70
N LYS A 522 26.25 -1.28 -20.01
CA LYS A 522 26.55 -0.87 -21.40
C LYS A 522 27.40 -1.85 -22.20
N ASP A 523 28.02 -2.81 -21.55
CA ASP A 523 28.87 -3.84 -22.21
C ASP A 523 28.04 -4.97 -22.83
N ALA A 524 26.75 -5.09 -22.48
CA ALA A 524 25.86 -6.06 -23.08
C ALA A 524 25.43 -5.65 -24.49
N LYS A 525 26.05 -6.25 -25.51
CA LYS A 525 25.69 -6.01 -26.91
C LYS A 525 24.29 -6.51 -27.30
N HIS A 526 23.76 -7.47 -26.58
CA HIS A 526 22.46 -8.10 -26.86
C HIS A 526 21.86 -8.69 -25.59
N ILE A 527 20.59 -8.37 -25.33
CA ILE A 527 19.82 -8.95 -24.21
C ILE A 527 18.88 -10.01 -24.79
N PRO A 528 19.01 -11.29 -24.35
CA PRO A 528 18.33 -12.43 -24.98
C PRO A 528 16.88 -12.62 -24.56
N TYR A 529 16.04 -11.60 -24.67
CA TYR A 529 14.62 -11.66 -24.29
C TYR A 529 13.82 -12.72 -25.04
N ARG A 530 14.22 -13.05 -26.29
CA ARG A 530 13.47 -13.96 -27.19
C ARG A 530 13.63 -15.44 -26.86
N ASN A 531 14.50 -15.80 -25.93
CA ASN A 531 14.81 -17.21 -25.64
C ASN A 531 13.68 -17.91 -24.87
N SER A 532 12.79 -17.17 -24.19
CA SER A 532 11.61 -17.69 -23.50
C SER A 532 10.47 -16.67 -23.55
N LYS A 533 9.24 -17.16 -23.54
CA LYS A 533 8.06 -16.30 -23.47
C LYS A 533 7.98 -15.52 -22.16
N VAL A 534 8.45 -16.09 -21.05
CA VAL A 534 8.56 -15.38 -19.77
C VAL A 534 9.45 -14.16 -19.91
N SER A 535 10.64 -14.34 -20.47
CA SER A 535 11.58 -13.23 -20.71
C SER A 535 11.01 -12.17 -21.65
N LEU A 536 10.20 -12.57 -22.64
CA LEU A 536 9.52 -11.65 -23.54
C LEU A 536 8.42 -10.85 -22.84
N VAL A 537 7.60 -11.48 -21.97
CA VAL A 537 6.54 -10.80 -21.22
C VAL A 537 7.15 -9.82 -20.22
N VAL A 538 8.24 -10.23 -19.57
CA VAL A 538 8.96 -9.41 -18.58
C VAL A 538 9.74 -8.27 -19.24
N ARG A 539 9.94 -8.30 -20.54
CA ARG A 539 10.56 -7.21 -21.29
C ARG A 539 9.66 -5.97 -21.29
N VAL A 540 9.75 -5.19 -20.25
CA VAL A 540 8.96 -3.96 -20.05
C VAL A 540 9.83 -2.72 -20.27
N ALA A 541 11.12 -2.86 -20.24
CA ALA A 541 12.09 -1.78 -20.37
C ALA A 541 12.65 -1.68 -21.77
#